data_db9269ee9739357fd6ea3ded5379dcdc
#
_entry.id   db9269ee9739357fd6ea3ded5379dcdc
#
_cell.length_a   1.000
_cell.length_b   1.000
_cell.length_c   1.000
_cell.angle_alpha   90.00
_cell.angle_beta   90.00
_cell.angle_gamma   90.00
#
_symmetry.space_group_name_H-M   'P 1'
#
loop_
_entity.id
_entity.type
_entity.pdbx_description
1 polymer ?
#
loop_
_entity_poly.entity_id
_entity_poly.type
_entity_poly.pdbx_seq_one_letter_code
_entity_poly.pdbx_strand_id
1 'polypeptide(L)'
;MYNLLKGTWALFFGVGMMMLANGLQGSLIGIRASLEGYSASAAGIILTGYYAGFLLGALYIPQRIKNVGHVRTFAALASIASISILIHSLHISFLGWFIMRFISGMCFVGLYTVAESWVNDLSDNEHRGQALSVYMIVSMAGSAFGQLFLYIADHETATLFMIVSVLISISLVPILIVVSKQPDFSVAKFFTVKELYKASPLGVVTSIMTGLAHGTLWGIGSIYGLKNGLSIEQVSIFMFTFVIGGAINQYLVGYLSDKYDRRTIIVIVAFLASLFSVLAVL
;
A
#
# COMPACT_ATOMS: atom_id res chain seq x y z
N MET A 1 22.60 1.01 13.83
CA MET A 1 21.39 0.18 13.80
C MET A 1 20.60 0.22 15.11
N TYR A 2 21.10 -0.26 16.25
CA TYR A 2 20.35 -0.31 17.51
C TYR A 2 19.80 1.06 17.97
N ASN A 3 20.63 2.10 17.95
CA ASN A 3 20.24 3.47 18.33
C ASN A 3 19.20 4.06 17.34
N LEU A 4 19.31 3.77 16.05
CA LEU A 4 18.34 4.15 15.04
C LEU A 4 16.97 3.50 15.35
N LEU A 5 16.94 2.19 15.55
CA LEU A 5 15.70 1.46 15.87
C LEU A 5 15.07 1.94 17.18
N LYS A 6 15.90 2.26 18.20
CA LYS A 6 15.41 2.81 19.46
C LYS A 6 14.77 4.20 19.31
N GLY A 7 15.26 5.02 18.37
CA GLY A 7 14.69 6.35 18.08
C GLY A 7 13.48 6.31 17.14
N THR A 8 13.33 5.25 16.34
CA THR A 8 12.32 5.16 15.27
C THR A 8 11.27 4.04 15.47
N TRP A 9 11.35 3.30 16.60
CA TRP A 9 10.45 2.15 16.85
C TRP A 9 8.96 2.49 16.72
N ALA A 10 8.58 3.67 17.21
CA ALA A 10 7.19 4.12 17.19
C ALA A 10 6.69 4.32 15.75
N LEU A 11 7.56 4.86 14.88
CA LEU A 11 7.26 5.04 13.46
C LEU A 11 7.14 3.68 12.77
N PHE A 12 8.09 2.77 12.96
CA PHE A 12 8.05 1.43 12.34
C PHE A 12 6.87 0.59 12.85
N PHE A 13 6.54 0.68 14.14
CA PHE A 13 5.34 0.03 14.66
C PHE A 13 4.07 0.61 14.04
N GLY A 14 3.95 1.94 13.97
CA GLY A 14 2.83 2.62 13.33
C GLY A 14 2.67 2.23 11.86
N VAL A 15 3.79 2.22 11.10
CA VAL A 15 3.82 1.73 9.72
C VAL A 15 3.38 0.27 9.64
N GLY A 16 3.87 -0.62 10.50
CA GLY A 16 3.50 -2.02 10.52
C GLY A 16 2.00 -2.22 10.72
N MET A 17 1.40 -1.54 11.70
CA MET A 17 -0.05 -1.61 11.95
C MET A 17 -0.87 -1.05 10.79
N MET A 18 -0.44 0.07 10.22
CA MET A 18 -1.06 0.66 9.04
C MET A 18 -1.01 -0.28 7.83
N MET A 19 0.12 -0.98 7.62
CA MET A 19 0.30 -1.91 6.52
C MET A 19 -0.48 -3.22 6.70
N LEU A 20 -0.61 -3.71 7.95
CA LEU A 20 -1.54 -4.80 8.28
C LEU A 20 -2.98 -4.43 7.88
N ALA A 21 -3.42 -3.23 8.25
CA ALA A 21 -4.73 -2.72 7.88
C ALA A 21 -4.89 -2.61 6.37
N ASN A 22 -3.88 -2.07 5.67
CA ASN A 22 -3.93 -1.91 4.21
C ASN A 22 -3.94 -3.25 3.46
N GLY A 23 -3.16 -4.23 3.94
CA GLY A 23 -3.17 -5.58 3.41
C GLY A 23 -4.56 -6.22 3.53
N LEU A 24 -5.13 -6.21 4.73
CA LEU A 24 -6.46 -6.77 4.96
C LEU A 24 -7.54 -6.08 4.12
N GLN A 25 -7.62 -4.74 4.14
CA GLN A 25 -8.68 -4.02 3.40
C GLN A 25 -8.57 -4.19 1.88
N GLY A 26 -7.37 -4.41 1.35
CA GLY A 26 -7.14 -4.59 -0.08
C GLY A 26 -7.95 -5.75 -0.65
N SER A 27 -7.91 -6.91 0.01
CA SER A 27 -8.68 -8.09 -0.40
C SER A 27 -10.11 -8.11 0.16
N LEU A 28 -10.30 -7.64 1.39
CA LEU A 28 -11.61 -7.62 2.05
C LEU A 28 -12.69 -6.94 1.23
N ILE A 29 -12.40 -5.74 0.69
CA ILE A 29 -13.41 -4.97 -0.06
C ILE A 29 -13.77 -5.67 -1.37
N GLY A 30 -12.81 -6.29 -2.06
CA GLY A 30 -13.05 -7.07 -3.27
C GLY A 30 -13.91 -8.31 -3.00
N ILE A 31 -13.58 -9.05 -1.93
CA ILE A 31 -14.33 -10.23 -1.48
C ILE A 31 -15.75 -9.82 -1.09
N ARG A 32 -15.89 -8.80 -0.26
CA ARG A 32 -17.19 -8.32 0.18
C ARG A 32 -18.05 -7.81 -0.99
N ALA A 33 -17.48 -7.09 -1.94
CA ALA A 33 -18.18 -6.67 -3.15
C ALA A 33 -18.75 -7.87 -3.93
N SER A 34 -18.00 -8.96 -4.02
CA SER A 34 -18.46 -10.20 -4.66
C SER A 34 -19.60 -10.86 -3.89
N LEU A 35 -19.54 -10.89 -2.56
CA LEU A 35 -20.61 -11.44 -1.70
C LEU A 35 -21.88 -10.61 -1.75
N GLU A 36 -21.78 -9.28 -1.89
CA GLU A 36 -22.92 -8.37 -2.09
C GLU A 36 -23.50 -8.41 -3.52
N GLY A 37 -23.00 -9.32 -4.37
CA GLY A 37 -23.55 -9.54 -5.72
C GLY A 37 -23.07 -8.53 -6.77
N TYR A 38 -22.07 -7.69 -6.49
CA TYR A 38 -21.50 -6.82 -7.52
C TYR A 38 -20.78 -7.63 -8.59
N SER A 39 -20.98 -7.25 -9.85
CA SER A 39 -20.21 -7.83 -10.96
C SER A 39 -18.71 -7.51 -10.77
N ALA A 40 -17.82 -8.32 -11.38
CA ALA A 40 -16.38 -8.05 -11.33
C ALA A 40 -16.02 -6.66 -11.88
N SER A 41 -16.75 -6.19 -12.90
CA SER A 41 -16.57 -4.84 -13.46
C SER A 41 -16.98 -3.76 -12.46
N ALA A 42 -18.12 -3.91 -11.78
CA ALA A 42 -18.57 -2.97 -10.76
C ALA A 42 -17.60 -2.92 -9.57
N ALA A 43 -17.20 -4.10 -9.06
CA ALA A 43 -16.20 -4.18 -8.00
C ALA A 43 -14.85 -3.56 -8.42
N GLY A 44 -14.39 -3.81 -9.66
CA GLY A 44 -13.19 -3.20 -10.22
C GLY A 44 -13.26 -1.67 -10.25
N ILE A 45 -14.41 -1.09 -10.65
CA ILE A 45 -14.62 0.36 -10.63
C ILE A 45 -14.55 0.90 -9.18
N ILE A 46 -15.22 0.25 -8.23
CA ILE A 46 -15.14 0.63 -6.80
C ILE A 46 -13.68 0.65 -6.34
N LEU A 47 -12.92 -0.41 -6.63
CA LEU A 47 -11.52 -0.54 -6.22
C LEU A 47 -10.61 0.49 -6.91
N THR A 48 -10.92 0.89 -8.15
CA THR A 48 -10.20 1.96 -8.88
C THR A 48 -10.31 3.31 -8.16
N GLY A 49 -11.37 3.55 -7.40
CA GLY A 49 -11.51 4.74 -6.55
C GLY A 49 -10.29 4.99 -5.66
N TYR A 50 -9.70 3.92 -5.10
CA TYR A 50 -8.49 4.02 -4.28
C TYR A 50 -7.31 4.64 -5.06
N TYR A 51 -7.05 4.18 -6.27
CA TYR A 51 -5.94 4.67 -7.08
C TYR A 51 -6.18 6.10 -7.57
N ALA A 52 -7.43 6.45 -7.88
CA ALA A 52 -7.80 7.83 -8.22
C ALA A 52 -7.57 8.78 -7.03
N GLY A 53 -7.99 8.38 -5.83
CA GLY A 53 -7.72 9.11 -4.59
C GLY A 53 -6.23 9.21 -4.27
N PHE A 54 -5.49 8.11 -4.45
CA PHE A 54 -4.04 8.06 -4.27
C PHE A 54 -3.32 9.06 -5.17
N LEU A 55 -3.68 9.11 -6.46
CA LEU A 55 -3.10 10.06 -7.42
C LEU A 55 -3.36 11.51 -7.03
N LEU A 56 -4.60 11.86 -6.67
CA LEU A 56 -4.93 13.22 -6.23
C LEU A 56 -4.27 13.56 -4.89
N GLY A 57 -4.26 12.64 -3.95
CA GLY A 57 -3.59 12.81 -2.67
C GLY A 57 -2.09 13.10 -2.81
N ALA A 58 -1.41 12.42 -3.75
CA ALA A 58 0.01 12.67 -4.04
C ALA A 58 0.29 14.12 -4.46
N LEU A 59 -0.67 14.79 -5.08
CA LEU A 59 -0.53 16.20 -5.50
C LEU A 59 -0.78 17.19 -4.36
N TYR A 60 -1.72 16.90 -3.46
CA TYR A 60 -2.17 17.86 -2.45
C TYR A 60 -1.58 17.67 -1.05
N ILE A 61 -1.33 16.42 -0.64
CA ILE A 61 -0.91 16.10 0.73
C ILE A 61 0.50 16.63 1.06
N PRO A 62 1.51 16.61 0.18
CA PRO A 62 2.83 17.15 0.49
C PRO A 62 2.79 18.60 0.97
N GLN A 63 1.94 19.43 0.36
CA GLN A 63 1.77 20.82 0.82
C GLN A 63 1.13 20.90 2.21
N ARG A 64 0.24 19.95 2.56
CA ARG A 64 -0.36 19.89 3.91
C ARG A 64 0.66 19.47 4.95
N ILE A 65 1.53 18.49 4.64
CA ILE A 65 2.63 18.09 5.52
C ILE A 65 3.53 19.28 5.83
N LYS A 66 3.91 20.06 4.81
CA LYS A 66 4.70 21.27 4.98
C LYS A 66 4.06 22.30 5.91
N ASN A 67 2.76 22.53 5.77
CA ASN A 67 2.04 23.58 6.49
C ASN A 67 1.65 23.19 7.92
N VAL A 68 1.33 21.92 8.15
CA VAL A 68 0.72 21.41 9.39
C VAL A 68 1.70 20.56 10.20
N GLY A 69 2.67 19.97 9.54
CA GLY A 69 3.67 19.05 10.12
C GLY A 69 3.25 17.57 10.01
N HIS A 70 4.23 16.70 10.21
CA HIS A 70 4.11 15.23 10.00
C HIS A 70 3.08 14.59 10.94
N VAL A 71 3.23 14.81 12.24
CA VAL A 71 2.40 14.15 13.28
C VAL A 71 0.91 14.50 13.11
N ARG A 72 0.61 15.78 12.94
CA ARG A 72 -0.79 16.23 12.79
C ARG A 72 -1.41 15.75 11.49
N THR A 73 -0.64 15.76 10.41
CA THR A 73 -1.10 15.25 9.10
C THR A 73 -1.34 13.75 9.19
N PHE A 74 -0.41 12.97 9.78
CA PHE A 74 -0.59 11.54 9.98
C PHE A 74 -1.85 11.25 10.79
N ALA A 75 -2.05 11.93 11.92
CA ALA A 75 -3.20 11.75 12.78
C ALA A 75 -4.52 12.02 12.05
N ALA A 76 -4.62 13.13 11.33
CA ALA A 76 -5.82 13.47 10.58
C ALA A 76 -6.12 12.44 9.48
N LEU A 77 -5.11 12.05 8.70
CA LEU A 77 -5.29 11.10 7.60
C LEU A 77 -5.65 9.70 8.11
N ALA A 78 -5.02 9.21 9.17
CA ALA A 78 -5.34 7.91 9.75
C ALA A 78 -6.76 7.90 10.37
N SER A 79 -7.17 9.00 11.03
CA SER A 79 -8.54 9.12 11.54
C SER A 79 -9.57 9.08 10.41
N ILE A 80 -9.34 9.81 9.31
CA ILE A 80 -10.23 9.79 8.14
C ILE A 80 -10.25 8.41 7.48
N ALA A 81 -9.10 7.75 7.34
CA ALA A 81 -9.02 6.40 6.78
C ALA A 81 -9.78 5.37 7.65
N SER A 82 -9.66 5.48 8.98
CA SER A 82 -10.38 4.64 9.93
C SER A 82 -11.91 4.82 9.83
N ILE A 83 -12.38 6.05 9.72
CA ILE A 83 -13.81 6.35 9.51
C ILE A 83 -14.27 5.82 8.14
N SER A 84 -13.49 6.05 7.11
CA SER A 84 -13.80 5.64 5.73
C SER A 84 -14.05 4.13 5.63
N ILE A 85 -13.23 3.31 6.28
CA ILE A 85 -13.41 1.85 6.25
C ILE A 85 -14.65 1.40 7.03
N LEU A 86 -15.01 2.05 8.13
CA LEU A 86 -16.24 1.74 8.86
C LEU A 86 -17.49 2.05 8.05
N ILE A 87 -17.50 3.14 7.28
CA ILE A 87 -18.63 3.49 6.42
C ILE A 87 -18.88 2.42 5.36
N HIS A 88 -17.85 1.70 4.86
CA HIS A 88 -18.06 0.57 3.96
C HIS A 88 -18.94 -0.54 4.57
N SER A 89 -18.82 -0.78 5.89
CA SER A 89 -19.63 -1.80 6.58
C SER A 89 -21.05 -1.34 6.89
N LEU A 90 -21.26 -0.03 7.03
CA LEU A 90 -22.54 0.54 7.44
C LEU A 90 -23.48 0.81 6.26
N HIS A 91 -22.93 1.09 5.09
CA HIS A 91 -23.73 1.49 3.93
C HIS A 91 -23.23 0.83 2.64
N ILE A 92 -23.95 -0.20 2.22
CA ILE A 92 -23.66 -0.95 1.01
C ILE A 92 -24.25 -0.20 -0.18
N SER A 93 -23.43 0.57 -0.89
CA SER A 93 -23.81 1.22 -2.13
C SER A 93 -22.60 1.41 -3.05
N PHE A 94 -22.81 1.25 -4.34
CA PHE A 94 -21.76 1.40 -5.35
C PHE A 94 -21.02 2.75 -5.25
N LEU A 95 -21.79 3.85 -5.26
CA LEU A 95 -21.22 5.19 -5.21
C LEU A 95 -20.58 5.48 -3.85
N GLY A 96 -21.22 5.07 -2.76
CA GLY A 96 -20.68 5.23 -1.41
C GLY A 96 -19.33 4.52 -1.26
N TRP A 97 -19.24 3.28 -1.73
CA TRP A 97 -18.00 2.50 -1.69
C TRP A 97 -16.90 3.12 -2.57
N PHE A 98 -17.24 3.58 -3.77
CA PHE A 98 -16.28 4.28 -4.62
C PHE A 98 -15.72 5.55 -3.95
N ILE A 99 -16.58 6.37 -3.35
CA ILE A 99 -16.17 7.59 -2.64
C ILE A 99 -15.29 7.25 -1.42
N MET A 100 -15.67 6.25 -0.62
CA MET A 100 -14.87 5.85 0.54
C MET A 100 -13.52 5.26 0.11
N ARG A 101 -13.45 4.51 -0.99
CA ARG A 101 -12.18 4.05 -1.58
C ARG A 101 -11.32 5.23 -2.04
N PHE A 102 -11.92 6.23 -2.67
CA PHE A 102 -11.23 7.43 -3.09
C PHE A 102 -10.62 8.18 -1.89
N ILE A 103 -11.40 8.38 -0.82
CA ILE A 103 -10.92 9.01 0.42
C ILE A 103 -9.81 8.17 1.05
N SER A 104 -9.97 6.84 1.15
CA SER A 104 -8.94 5.94 1.65
C SER A 104 -7.64 6.07 0.86
N GLY A 105 -7.70 6.09 -0.48
CA GLY A 105 -6.52 6.26 -1.33
C GLY A 105 -5.79 7.57 -1.06
N MET A 106 -6.51 8.68 -0.95
CA MET A 106 -5.95 9.98 -0.55
C MET A 106 -5.25 9.90 0.82
N CYS A 107 -5.88 9.25 1.79
CA CYS A 107 -5.30 9.12 3.12
C CYS A 107 -4.02 8.28 3.09
N PHE A 108 -4.06 7.12 2.44
CA PHE A 108 -2.91 6.21 2.44
C PHE A 108 -1.68 6.77 1.73
N VAL A 109 -1.82 7.47 0.60
CA VAL A 109 -0.66 8.13 -0.02
C VAL A 109 -0.02 9.16 0.91
N GLY A 110 -0.85 9.89 1.65
CA GLY A 110 -0.34 10.84 2.63
C GLY A 110 0.35 10.17 3.81
N LEU A 111 -0.20 9.08 4.33
CA LEU A 111 0.41 8.28 5.39
C LEU A 111 1.77 7.72 4.96
N TYR A 112 1.88 7.21 3.71
CA TYR A 112 3.16 6.77 3.14
C TYR A 112 4.15 7.92 3.01
N THR A 113 3.71 9.06 2.46
CA THR A 113 4.59 10.23 2.29
C THR A 113 5.11 10.74 3.64
N VAL A 114 4.26 10.78 4.66
CA VAL A 114 4.69 11.15 6.03
C VAL A 114 5.71 10.14 6.56
N ALA A 115 5.43 8.85 6.47
CA ALA A 115 6.31 7.81 6.99
C ALA A 115 7.69 7.81 6.29
N GLU A 116 7.70 7.84 4.97
CA GLU A 116 8.93 7.84 4.16
C GLU A 116 9.78 9.09 4.38
N SER A 117 9.15 10.27 4.40
CA SER A 117 9.87 11.51 4.67
C SER A 117 10.46 11.52 6.08
N TRP A 118 9.74 10.96 7.04
CA TRP A 118 10.20 10.87 8.42
C TRP A 118 11.37 9.89 8.59
N VAL A 119 11.29 8.70 7.96
CA VAL A 119 12.40 7.75 7.91
C VAL A 119 13.65 8.39 7.28
N ASN A 120 13.46 9.14 6.19
CA ASN A 120 14.56 9.82 5.50
C ASN A 120 15.24 10.88 6.37
N ASP A 121 14.49 11.65 7.15
CA ASP A 121 15.01 12.76 7.96
C ASP A 121 15.67 12.27 9.27
N LEU A 122 15.13 11.22 9.90
CA LEU A 122 15.70 10.62 11.09
C LEU A 122 16.99 9.82 10.82
N SER A 123 17.30 9.57 9.56
CA SER A 123 18.46 8.80 9.14
C SER A 123 19.54 9.72 8.62
N ASP A 124 20.76 9.57 9.13
CA ASP A 124 21.92 10.18 8.52
C ASP A 124 22.21 9.58 7.13
N ASN A 125 23.05 10.24 6.35
CA ASN A 125 23.35 9.80 4.97
C ASN A 125 23.98 8.39 4.91
N GLU A 126 24.66 7.97 5.97
CA GLU A 126 25.34 6.67 6.05
C GLU A 126 24.36 5.53 6.33
N HIS A 127 23.30 5.77 7.13
CA HIS A 127 22.32 4.74 7.55
C HIS A 127 20.98 4.84 6.83
N ARG A 128 20.77 5.83 5.95
CA ARG A 128 19.50 6.06 5.24
C ARG A 128 19.02 4.84 4.44
N GLY A 129 19.93 4.17 3.72
CA GLY A 129 19.59 2.96 2.97
C GLY A 129 19.13 1.82 3.87
N GLN A 130 19.74 1.67 5.05
CA GLN A 130 19.34 0.65 6.03
C GLN A 130 17.97 0.95 6.63
N ALA A 131 17.69 2.21 6.96
CA ALA A 131 16.40 2.63 7.50
C ALA A 131 15.26 2.42 6.49
N LEU A 132 15.47 2.77 5.22
CA LEU A 132 14.54 2.51 4.14
C LEU A 132 14.34 1.02 3.89
N SER A 133 15.38 0.20 4.03
CA SER A 133 15.25 -1.26 3.92
C SER A 133 14.38 -1.83 5.04
N VAL A 134 14.55 -1.38 6.29
CA VAL A 134 13.69 -1.76 7.40
C VAL A 134 12.25 -1.31 7.16
N TYR A 135 12.03 -0.07 6.69
CA TYR A 135 10.71 0.44 6.30
C TYR A 135 10.04 -0.47 5.26
N MET A 136 10.75 -0.87 4.22
CA MET A 136 10.23 -1.75 3.17
C MET A 136 9.89 -3.14 3.70
N ILE A 137 10.76 -3.73 4.53
CA ILE A 137 10.50 -5.04 5.17
C ILE A 137 9.25 -4.98 6.05
N VAL A 138 9.14 -3.96 6.90
CA VAL A 138 7.97 -3.77 7.77
C VAL A 138 6.70 -3.57 6.94
N SER A 139 6.79 -2.78 5.87
CA SER A 139 5.66 -2.50 4.98
C SER A 139 5.18 -3.75 4.25
N MET A 140 6.09 -4.52 3.66
CA MET A 140 5.73 -5.74 2.93
C MET A 140 5.26 -6.85 3.86
N ALA A 141 5.93 -7.05 5.00
CA ALA A 141 5.50 -8.00 6.01
C ALA A 141 4.12 -7.63 6.56
N GLY A 142 3.90 -6.37 6.93
CA GLY A 142 2.60 -5.89 7.39
C GLY A 142 1.51 -6.17 6.36
N SER A 143 1.71 -5.80 5.10
CA SER A 143 0.74 -6.05 4.02
C SER A 143 0.48 -7.54 3.78
N ALA A 144 1.50 -8.39 3.85
CA ALA A 144 1.37 -9.84 3.70
C ALA A 144 0.57 -10.44 4.86
N PHE A 145 1.01 -10.19 6.10
CA PHE A 145 0.32 -10.72 7.28
C PHE A 145 -1.11 -10.17 7.40
N GLY A 146 -1.37 -8.95 6.91
CA GLY A 146 -2.71 -8.39 6.81
C GLY A 146 -3.67 -9.28 6.02
N GLN A 147 -3.21 -9.97 4.97
CA GLN A 147 -4.04 -10.91 4.22
C GLN A 147 -4.54 -12.09 5.07
N LEU A 148 -3.73 -12.54 6.03
CA LEU A 148 -4.10 -13.67 6.90
C LEU A 148 -5.21 -13.33 7.89
N PHE A 149 -5.48 -12.05 8.13
CA PHE A 149 -6.62 -11.63 8.97
C PHE A 149 -7.97 -12.00 8.38
N LEU A 150 -8.05 -12.32 7.09
CA LEU A 150 -9.25 -12.86 6.47
C LEU A 150 -9.72 -14.19 7.12
N TYR A 151 -8.83 -14.92 7.81
CA TYR A 151 -9.21 -16.12 8.57
C TYR A 151 -9.92 -15.86 9.90
N ILE A 152 -9.84 -14.64 10.44
CA ILE A 152 -10.20 -14.37 11.83
C ILE A 152 -11.71 -14.28 12.04
N ALA A 153 -12.46 -13.83 11.05
CA ALA A 153 -13.88 -13.56 11.20
C ALA A 153 -14.67 -13.77 9.90
N ASP A 154 -15.97 -13.93 10.05
CA ASP A 154 -16.90 -14.03 8.94
C ASP A 154 -16.89 -12.74 8.09
N HIS A 155 -16.80 -12.95 6.78
CA HIS A 155 -16.66 -11.89 5.76
C HIS A 155 -17.97 -11.16 5.47
N GLU A 156 -19.09 -11.72 5.90
CA GLU A 156 -20.42 -11.09 5.77
C GLU A 156 -20.69 -10.09 6.89
N THR A 157 -19.92 -10.15 7.98
CA THR A 157 -20.06 -9.27 9.14
C THR A 157 -19.22 -8.00 9.02
N ALA A 158 -19.49 -7.04 9.90
CA ALA A 158 -18.68 -5.80 10.02
C ALA A 158 -17.32 -6.03 10.72
N THR A 159 -17.08 -7.22 11.28
CA THR A 159 -15.93 -7.49 12.17
C THR A 159 -14.58 -7.19 11.51
N LEU A 160 -14.37 -7.64 10.27
CA LEU A 160 -13.10 -7.38 9.55
C LEU A 160 -12.90 -5.90 9.26
N PHE A 161 -13.97 -5.15 8.95
CA PHE A 161 -13.92 -3.69 8.77
C PHE A 161 -13.55 -2.98 10.08
N MET A 162 -14.09 -3.45 11.21
CA MET A 162 -13.72 -2.94 12.54
C MET A 162 -12.26 -3.24 12.85
N ILE A 163 -11.75 -4.44 12.55
CA ILE A 163 -10.33 -4.79 12.72
C ILE A 163 -9.44 -3.83 11.92
N VAL A 164 -9.75 -3.57 10.65
CA VAL A 164 -8.99 -2.59 9.84
C VAL A 164 -8.99 -1.21 10.51
N SER A 165 -10.14 -0.73 10.95
CA SER A 165 -10.28 0.56 11.64
C SER A 165 -9.45 0.62 12.92
N VAL A 166 -9.49 -0.44 13.73
CA VAL A 166 -8.69 -0.57 14.97
C VAL A 166 -7.20 -0.56 14.67
N LEU A 167 -6.73 -1.33 13.68
CA LEU A 167 -5.31 -1.35 13.28
C LEU A 167 -4.82 0.03 12.82
N ILE A 168 -5.63 0.75 12.02
CA ILE A 168 -5.31 2.12 11.61
C ILE A 168 -5.25 3.03 12.84
N SER A 169 -6.19 2.91 13.77
CA SER A 169 -6.22 3.73 14.98
C SER A 169 -5.05 3.42 15.93
N ILE A 170 -4.68 2.15 16.09
CA ILE A 170 -3.51 1.74 16.87
C ILE A 170 -2.22 2.28 16.27
N SER A 171 -2.13 2.40 14.94
CA SER A 171 -0.94 2.96 14.27
C SER A 171 -0.59 4.38 14.73
N LEU A 172 -1.59 5.14 15.18
CA LEU A 172 -1.43 6.50 15.69
C LEU A 172 -0.80 6.57 17.07
N VAL A 173 -1.13 5.63 17.94
CA VAL A 173 -0.83 5.70 19.38
C VAL A 173 0.66 5.95 19.65
N PRO A 174 1.60 5.12 19.15
CA PRO A 174 3.00 5.31 19.43
C PRO A 174 3.56 6.61 18.82
N ILE A 175 3.05 7.01 17.65
CA ILE A 175 3.48 8.24 16.98
C ILE A 175 3.07 9.49 17.77
N LEU A 176 1.92 9.46 18.45
CA LEU A 176 1.41 10.58 19.25
C LEU A 176 2.06 10.64 20.65
N ILE A 177 2.47 9.48 21.21
CA ILE A 177 3.05 9.42 22.57
C ILE A 177 4.54 9.75 22.53
N VAL A 178 5.25 9.33 21.48
CA VAL A 178 6.70 9.56 21.40
C VAL A 178 6.96 11.00 20.98
N VAL A 179 7.60 11.76 21.88
CA VAL A 179 8.08 13.10 21.56
C VAL A 179 9.31 12.96 20.68
N SER A 180 9.14 13.21 19.39
CA SER A 180 10.26 13.26 18.44
C SER A 180 10.31 14.63 17.76
N LYS A 181 11.54 15.04 17.41
CA LYS A 181 11.74 16.24 16.58
C LYS A 181 11.02 16.00 15.24
N GLN A 182 10.14 16.91 14.88
CA GLN A 182 9.48 16.84 13.57
C GLN A 182 10.49 17.12 12.46
N PRO A 183 10.48 16.34 11.37
CA PRO A 183 11.34 16.59 10.24
C PRO A 183 11.06 17.95 9.58
N ASP A 184 12.12 18.56 9.03
CA ASP A 184 11.95 19.68 8.11
C ASP A 184 11.53 19.15 6.74
N PHE A 185 10.33 19.47 6.32
CA PHE A 185 9.77 18.98 5.07
C PHE A 185 9.83 20.05 3.98
N SER A 186 10.59 19.77 2.93
CA SER A 186 10.58 20.55 1.70
C SER A 186 9.74 19.84 0.64
N VAL A 187 8.75 20.53 0.08
CA VAL A 187 7.98 19.97 -1.04
C VAL A 187 8.90 19.88 -2.25
N ALA A 188 9.10 18.66 -2.77
CA ALA A 188 9.85 18.44 -3.99
C ALA A 188 9.19 19.17 -5.17
N LYS A 189 10.01 19.62 -6.12
CA LYS A 189 9.51 20.23 -7.36
C LYS A 189 8.70 19.17 -8.13
N PHE A 190 7.47 19.52 -8.50
CA PHE A 190 6.67 18.65 -9.36
C PHE A 190 7.24 18.67 -10.78
N PHE A 191 7.46 17.47 -11.31
CA PHE A 191 7.82 17.29 -12.71
C PHE A 191 6.58 16.84 -13.49
N THR A 192 6.39 17.41 -14.66
CA THR A 192 5.36 16.93 -15.57
C THR A 192 5.74 15.58 -16.17
N VAL A 193 4.76 14.77 -16.57
CA VAL A 193 5.01 13.48 -17.24
C VAL A 193 5.90 13.66 -18.47
N LYS A 194 5.77 14.78 -19.19
CA LYS A 194 6.60 15.11 -20.35
C LYS A 194 8.07 15.34 -19.98
N GLU A 195 8.34 16.01 -18.85
CA GLU A 195 9.71 16.21 -18.35
C GLU A 195 10.33 14.90 -17.88
N LEU A 196 9.56 14.06 -17.16
CA LEU A 196 10.00 12.72 -16.75
C LEU A 196 10.29 11.82 -17.96
N TYR A 197 9.41 11.83 -18.97
CA TYR A 197 9.62 11.05 -20.18
C TYR A 197 10.86 11.50 -20.95
N LYS A 198 11.13 12.80 -21.02
CA LYS A 198 12.37 13.32 -21.63
C LYS A 198 13.62 12.88 -20.86
N ALA A 199 13.55 12.83 -19.52
CA ALA A 199 14.69 12.42 -18.69
C ALA A 199 14.92 10.90 -18.76
N SER A 200 13.87 10.08 -18.72
CA SER A 200 13.96 8.62 -18.77
C SER A 200 12.70 7.99 -19.38
N PRO A 201 12.66 7.80 -20.71
CA PRO A 201 11.52 7.14 -21.36
C PRO A 201 11.27 5.73 -20.82
N LEU A 202 12.35 4.95 -20.64
CA LEU A 202 12.27 3.60 -20.08
C LEU A 202 11.67 3.61 -18.66
N GLY A 203 12.11 4.52 -17.81
CA GLY A 203 11.60 4.65 -16.45
C GLY A 203 10.09 4.94 -16.43
N VAL A 204 9.61 5.87 -17.25
CA VAL A 204 8.18 6.22 -17.32
C VAL A 204 7.35 5.05 -17.84
N VAL A 205 7.76 4.42 -18.94
CA VAL A 205 7.02 3.28 -19.51
C VAL A 205 6.99 2.10 -18.51
N THR A 206 8.12 1.76 -17.91
CA THR A 206 8.20 0.67 -16.93
C THR A 206 7.30 0.98 -15.71
N SER A 207 7.31 2.21 -15.20
CA SER A 207 6.46 2.60 -14.07
C SER A 207 4.97 2.48 -14.40
N ILE A 208 4.55 2.88 -15.61
CA ILE A 208 3.16 2.73 -16.06
C ILE A 208 2.79 1.24 -16.15
N MET A 209 3.59 0.40 -16.77
CA MET A 209 3.31 -1.02 -16.93
C MET A 209 3.29 -1.74 -15.59
N THR A 210 4.24 -1.44 -14.71
CA THR A 210 4.27 -1.98 -13.34
C THR A 210 3.05 -1.53 -12.54
N GLY A 211 2.66 -0.26 -12.67
CA GLY A 211 1.46 0.27 -12.02
C GLY A 211 0.18 -0.42 -12.47
N LEU A 212 0.04 -0.70 -13.78
CA LEU A 212 -1.10 -1.44 -14.32
C LEU A 212 -1.13 -2.89 -13.79
N ALA A 213 0.00 -3.60 -13.82
CA ALA A 213 0.09 -4.97 -13.32
C ALA A 213 -0.21 -5.04 -11.81
N HIS A 214 0.38 -4.14 -11.03
CA HIS A 214 0.17 -4.04 -9.58
C HIS A 214 -1.27 -3.69 -9.24
N GLY A 215 -1.84 -2.69 -9.93
CA GLY A 215 -3.23 -2.28 -9.75
C GLY A 215 -4.23 -3.38 -10.09
N THR A 216 -3.95 -4.17 -11.13
CA THR A 216 -4.79 -5.32 -11.49
C THR A 216 -4.78 -6.37 -10.39
N LEU A 217 -3.61 -6.75 -9.89
CA LEU A 217 -3.51 -7.77 -8.87
C LEU A 217 -4.15 -7.35 -7.54
N TRP A 218 -3.78 -6.19 -7.01
CA TRP A 218 -4.35 -5.68 -5.77
C TRP A 218 -5.83 -5.27 -5.90
N GLY A 219 -6.25 -4.88 -7.11
CA GLY A 219 -7.64 -4.54 -7.36
C GLY A 219 -8.54 -5.75 -7.57
N ILE A 220 -8.13 -6.71 -8.40
CA ILE A 220 -9.01 -7.78 -8.85
C ILE A 220 -8.52 -9.18 -8.47
N GLY A 221 -7.30 -9.33 -7.95
CA GLY A 221 -6.70 -10.63 -7.65
C GLY A 221 -7.54 -11.49 -6.71
N SER A 222 -8.10 -10.92 -5.64
CA SER A 222 -8.99 -11.64 -4.73
C SER A 222 -10.31 -12.06 -5.42
N ILE A 223 -10.89 -11.20 -6.25
CA ILE A 223 -12.11 -11.49 -7.01
C ILE A 223 -11.86 -12.58 -8.05
N TYR A 224 -10.69 -12.53 -8.71
CA TYR A 224 -10.26 -13.56 -9.65
C TYR A 224 -10.15 -14.92 -8.98
N GLY A 225 -9.51 -15.00 -7.82
CA GLY A 225 -9.42 -16.23 -7.04
C GLY A 225 -10.79 -16.82 -6.71
N LEU A 226 -11.71 -16.04 -6.18
CA LEU A 226 -13.08 -16.49 -5.88
C LEU A 226 -13.81 -16.98 -7.13
N LYS A 227 -13.71 -16.27 -8.25
CA LYS A 227 -14.36 -16.68 -9.51
C LYS A 227 -13.80 -17.97 -10.10
N ASN A 228 -12.55 -18.30 -9.81
CA ASN A 228 -11.93 -19.56 -10.19
C ASN A 228 -12.11 -20.68 -9.13
N GLY A 229 -13.05 -20.51 -8.20
CA GLY A 229 -13.44 -21.53 -7.24
C GLY A 229 -12.54 -21.66 -6.01
N LEU A 230 -11.63 -20.73 -5.78
CA LEU A 230 -10.85 -20.70 -4.53
C LEU A 230 -11.76 -20.30 -3.37
N SER A 231 -11.61 -20.97 -2.23
CA SER A 231 -12.24 -20.49 -0.99
C SER A 231 -11.60 -19.19 -0.53
N ILE A 232 -12.25 -18.46 0.39
CA ILE A 232 -11.70 -17.19 0.90
C ILE A 232 -10.36 -17.42 1.61
N GLU A 233 -10.20 -18.54 2.29
CA GLU A 233 -8.96 -18.97 2.92
C GLU A 233 -7.85 -19.17 1.87
N GLN A 234 -8.16 -19.83 0.78
CA GLN A 234 -7.22 -20.04 -0.32
C GLN A 234 -6.85 -18.70 -1.00
N VAL A 235 -7.80 -17.79 -1.16
CA VAL A 235 -7.54 -16.43 -1.64
C VAL A 235 -6.62 -15.67 -0.70
N SER A 236 -6.81 -15.80 0.62
CA SER A 236 -5.92 -15.20 1.63
C SER A 236 -4.48 -15.69 1.49
N ILE A 237 -4.28 -17.03 1.37
CA ILE A 237 -2.95 -17.64 1.16
C ILE A 237 -2.37 -17.18 -0.18
N PHE A 238 -3.17 -17.17 -1.24
CA PHE A 238 -2.74 -16.71 -2.57
C PHE A 238 -2.19 -15.27 -2.51
N MET A 239 -2.95 -14.36 -1.91
CA MET A 239 -2.54 -12.95 -1.78
C MET A 239 -1.34 -12.79 -0.84
N PHE A 240 -1.28 -13.52 0.28
CA PHE A 240 -0.12 -13.57 1.16
C PHE A 240 1.13 -14.02 0.43
N THR A 241 1.05 -15.16 -0.27
CA THR A 241 2.18 -15.74 -1.01
C THR A 241 2.67 -14.80 -2.09
N PHE A 242 1.75 -14.11 -2.78
CA PHE A 242 2.11 -13.12 -3.77
C PHE A 242 2.94 -11.97 -3.17
N VAL A 243 2.51 -11.41 -2.04
CA VAL A 243 3.21 -10.28 -1.40
C VAL A 243 4.58 -10.73 -0.86
N ILE A 244 4.66 -11.89 -0.22
CA ILE A 244 5.93 -12.45 0.28
C ILE A 244 6.87 -12.81 -0.87
N GLY A 245 6.34 -13.40 -1.95
CA GLY A 245 7.11 -13.66 -3.16
C GLY A 245 7.72 -12.37 -3.75
N GLY A 246 6.94 -11.30 -3.79
CA GLY A 246 7.42 -9.97 -4.19
C GLY A 246 8.56 -9.47 -3.29
N ALA A 247 8.41 -9.61 -1.96
CA ALA A 247 9.42 -9.19 -0.99
C ALA A 247 10.75 -9.95 -1.16
N ILE A 248 10.69 -11.27 -1.34
CA ILE A 248 11.87 -12.11 -1.55
C ILE A 248 12.56 -11.74 -2.87
N ASN A 249 11.79 -11.62 -3.94
CA ASN A 249 12.33 -11.29 -5.26
C ASN A 249 12.91 -9.86 -5.32
N GLN A 250 12.40 -8.92 -4.53
CA GLN A 250 12.95 -7.57 -4.47
C GLN A 250 14.41 -7.56 -4.05
N TYR A 251 14.80 -8.38 -3.05
CA TYR A 251 16.20 -8.50 -2.65
C TYR A 251 17.07 -9.10 -3.78
N LEU A 252 16.60 -10.17 -4.41
CA LEU A 252 17.32 -10.83 -5.50
C LEU A 252 17.51 -9.90 -6.72
N VAL A 253 16.44 -9.23 -7.14
CA VAL A 253 16.46 -8.29 -8.27
C VAL A 253 17.35 -7.09 -7.95
N GLY A 254 17.28 -6.55 -6.72
CA GLY A 254 18.18 -5.49 -6.26
C GLY A 254 19.65 -5.89 -6.38
N TYR A 255 20.02 -7.03 -5.82
CA TYR A 255 21.39 -7.54 -5.88
C TYR A 255 21.89 -7.77 -7.32
N LEU A 256 21.03 -8.29 -8.20
CA LEU A 256 21.38 -8.50 -9.61
C LEU A 256 21.52 -7.17 -10.36
N SER A 257 20.67 -6.19 -10.08
CA SER A 257 20.70 -4.86 -10.73
C SER A 257 21.90 -4.01 -10.33
N ASP A 258 22.54 -4.34 -9.20
CA ASP A 258 23.81 -3.72 -8.80
C ASP A 258 25.05 -4.32 -9.51
N LYS A 259 24.93 -5.58 -9.99
CA LYS A 259 26.02 -6.30 -10.66
C LYS A 259 25.95 -6.27 -12.19
N TYR A 260 24.74 -6.19 -12.75
CA TYR A 260 24.48 -6.28 -14.18
C TYR A 260 23.77 -5.03 -14.68
N ASP A 261 23.76 -4.86 -16.02
CA ASP A 261 23.03 -3.75 -16.63
C ASP A 261 21.53 -3.80 -16.25
N ARG A 262 21.06 -2.68 -15.68
CA ARG A 262 19.68 -2.54 -15.18
C ARG A 262 18.62 -2.80 -16.25
N ARG A 263 18.91 -2.45 -17.52
CA ARG A 263 18.00 -2.68 -18.65
C ARG A 263 17.80 -4.16 -18.90
N THR A 264 18.89 -4.92 -18.86
CA THR A 264 18.87 -6.39 -19.03
C THR A 264 18.06 -7.03 -17.92
N ILE A 265 18.25 -6.62 -16.67
CA ILE A 265 17.48 -7.14 -15.53
C ILE A 265 15.98 -6.84 -15.68
N ILE A 266 15.61 -5.62 -16.08
CA ILE A 266 14.19 -5.25 -16.33
C ILE A 266 13.58 -6.18 -17.40
N VAL A 267 14.28 -6.42 -18.50
CA VAL A 267 13.78 -7.30 -19.58
C VAL A 267 13.61 -8.73 -19.10
N ILE A 268 14.58 -9.29 -18.37
CA ILE A 268 14.50 -10.65 -17.82
C ILE A 268 13.31 -10.78 -16.85
N VAL A 269 13.16 -9.85 -15.93
CA VAL A 269 12.06 -9.85 -14.95
C VAL A 269 10.71 -9.73 -15.64
N ALA A 270 10.57 -8.84 -16.64
CA ALA A 270 9.35 -8.68 -17.42
C ALA A 270 9.00 -9.96 -18.20
N PHE A 271 10.00 -10.60 -18.81
CA PHE A 271 9.82 -11.88 -19.53
C PHE A 271 9.36 -12.99 -18.58
N LEU A 272 10.02 -13.16 -17.43
CA LEU A 272 9.62 -14.15 -16.43
C LEU A 272 8.21 -13.88 -15.89
N ALA A 273 7.88 -12.63 -15.58
CA ALA A 273 6.54 -12.25 -15.14
C ALA A 273 5.47 -12.61 -16.18
N SER A 274 5.74 -12.34 -17.47
CA SER A 274 4.85 -12.70 -18.57
C SER A 274 4.69 -14.22 -18.70
N LEU A 275 5.78 -14.96 -18.61
CA LEU A 275 5.76 -16.43 -18.68
C LEU A 275 4.94 -17.05 -17.54
N PHE A 276 5.20 -16.63 -16.29
CA PHE A 276 4.43 -17.11 -15.14
C PHE A 276 2.96 -16.68 -15.18
N SER A 277 2.64 -15.50 -15.72
CA SER A 277 1.26 -15.09 -15.90
C SER A 277 0.50 -15.95 -16.89
N VAL A 278 1.15 -16.38 -17.98
CA VAL A 278 0.56 -17.33 -18.93
C VAL A 278 0.35 -18.70 -18.29
N LEU A 279 1.35 -19.20 -17.55
CA LEU A 279 1.24 -20.48 -16.85
C LEU A 279 0.15 -20.49 -15.75
N ALA A 280 -0.13 -19.35 -15.17
CA ALA A 280 -1.19 -19.22 -14.15
C ALA A 280 -2.61 -19.26 -14.72
N VAL A 281 -2.77 -19.09 -16.04
CA VAL A 281 -4.08 -19.10 -16.73
C VAL A 281 -4.35 -20.46 -17.41
N LEU A 282 -3.31 -21.24 -17.66
CA LEU A 282 -3.42 -22.60 -18.23
C LEU A 282 -3.78 -23.63 -17.17
#